data_7fc9488f695b4a625fa49ac22ceae2c2
#
_entry.id   7fc9488f695b4a625fa49ac22ceae2c2
#
_cell.length_a   1.000
_cell.length_b   1.000
_cell.length_c   1.000
_cell.angle_alpha   90.00
_cell.angle_beta   90.00
_cell.angle_gamma   90.00
#
_symmetry.space_group_name_H-M   'P 1'
#
loop_
_entity.id
_entity.type
_entity.pdbx_description
1 polymer ?
#
loop_
_entity_poly.entity_id
_entity_poly.type
_entity_poly.pdbx_seq_one_letter_code
_entity_poly.pdbx_strand_id
1 'polypeptide(L)'
;MSGHFTYGCDRLPFEGFDLPRFSQVYSLSNSQSQLDFVDIELTRDVPLYLDPYAIQLKSDDWSDLCMGQIRSFFTEVLNALREGNAARATHLLSNLHEPNETRFGVSQGRPRGRAIGEQKARSLANSIINSRAFETGVLADVAEAELFIKYIGPDTISDLTTNVLRQQLADYTVQQCELYDIGTQPTNSLGPIWNAQTRDWQSVTLNLPTYDGTPILLVPKLSVRHHLALNSQEFYTHHMLEYLKAEYHQAGGALVKSYKDGTTYVTKESVKDIHPFIKNDLAQFVLDHPEVLEFYKNLKGAEGPLSNEDFARVVAQSNFDERVFARTLIELLTAMPLGHEAATRYHNLTLGICSFLFYPGLSCPLKEAEIHQGRKRIDIKFTNTATRGFFFEMMNSPAARANSVF
;
A
#
# COMPACT_ATOMS: atom_id res chain seq x y z
N MET A 1 -56.33 -1.70 9.40
CA MET A 1 -55.55 -0.50 9.49
C MET A 1 -54.13 -0.93 9.86
N SER A 2 -53.30 -1.12 8.85
CA SER A 2 -51.91 -1.59 8.99
C SER A 2 -51.00 -0.37 8.89
N GLY A 3 -50.45 0.04 10.04
CA GLY A 3 -49.47 1.13 10.11
C GLY A 3 -48.07 0.60 9.81
N HIS A 4 -47.52 0.96 8.66
CA HIS A 4 -46.09 0.79 8.37
C HIS A 4 -45.29 1.81 9.17
N PHE A 5 -44.55 1.34 10.16
CA PHE A 5 -43.46 2.12 10.78
C PHE A 5 -42.23 2.03 9.92
N THR A 6 -41.98 3.05 9.12
CA THR A 6 -40.69 3.29 8.51
C THR A 6 -39.76 3.90 9.56
N TYR A 7 -38.82 3.11 10.07
CA TYR A 7 -37.70 3.66 10.86
C TYR A 7 -36.74 4.40 9.91
N GLY A 8 -36.84 5.72 9.96
CA GLY A 8 -35.87 6.60 9.34
C GLY A 8 -34.50 6.41 10.00
N CYS A 9 -33.52 6.05 9.22
CA CYS A 9 -32.12 6.13 9.60
C CYS A 9 -31.77 7.61 9.64
N ASP A 10 -31.74 8.21 10.84
CA ASP A 10 -31.28 9.60 11.03
C ASP A 10 -29.80 9.68 10.60
N ARG A 11 -29.59 10.18 9.38
CA ARG A 11 -28.31 10.61 8.89
C ARG A 11 -27.90 11.84 9.68
N LEU A 12 -26.73 11.79 10.32
CA LEU A 12 -26.09 13.00 10.83
C LEU A 12 -25.91 14.00 9.66
N PRO A 13 -26.27 15.26 9.79
CA PRO A 13 -26.18 16.23 8.71
C PRO A 13 -24.72 16.62 8.46
N PHE A 14 -24.11 16.05 7.43
CA PHE A 14 -22.91 16.61 6.83
C PHE A 14 -23.32 17.41 5.58
N GLU A 15 -23.44 18.73 5.75
CA GLU A 15 -23.52 19.67 4.63
C GLU A 15 -22.12 19.89 4.05
N GLY A 16 -21.77 19.12 3.05
CA GLY A 16 -20.67 19.30 2.11
C GLY A 16 -20.97 18.40 0.93
N PHE A 17 -20.66 18.79 -0.30
CA PHE A 17 -20.86 17.96 -1.50
C PHE A 17 -20.30 16.57 -1.25
N ASP A 18 -21.21 15.65 -0.90
CA ASP A 18 -20.90 14.31 -0.46
C ASP A 18 -20.48 13.52 -1.70
N LEU A 19 -19.17 13.48 -1.96
CA LEU A 19 -18.61 12.70 -3.05
C LEU A 19 -18.84 11.22 -2.71
N PRO A 20 -19.44 10.42 -3.62
CA PRO A 20 -19.85 9.06 -3.29
C PRO A 20 -18.62 8.19 -2.95
N ARG A 21 -18.61 7.64 -1.74
CA ARG A 21 -17.61 6.68 -1.28
C ARG A 21 -18.06 5.26 -1.55
N PHE A 22 -17.10 4.34 -1.60
CA PHE A 22 -17.40 2.93 -1.75
C PHE A 22 -18.40 2.44 -0.69
N SER A 23 -18.14 2.72 0.59
CA SER A 23 -19.02 2.34 1.70
C SER A 23 -20.44 2.88 1.55
N GLN A 24 -20.60 4.10 1.09
CA GLN A 24 -21.90 4.73 0.90
C GLN A 24 -22.68 4.12 -0.28
N VAL A 25 -22.01 3.91 -1.42
CA VAL A 25 -22.63 3.32 -2.63
C VAL A 25 -23.12 1.90 -2.36
N TYR A 26 -22.34 1.11 -1.61
CA TYR A 26 -22.69 -0.25 -1.24
C TYR A 26 -23.43 -0.36 0.11
N SER A 27 -23.89 0.76 0.67
CA SER A 27 -24.70 0.82 1.90
C SER A 27 -24.07 0.13 3.11
N LEU A 28 -22.75 0.20 3.23
CA LEU A 28 -22.05 -0.29 4.41
C LEU A 28 -22.30 0.64 5.60
N SER A 29 -22.61 0.05 6.75
CA SER A 29 -22.77 0.78 8.01
C SER A 29 -21.43 1.10 8.70
N ASN A 30 -20.33 0.61 8.15
CA ASN A 30 -18.99 0.71 8.69
C ASN A 30 -18.31 1.99 8.23
N SER A 31 -17.63 2.68 9.15
CA SER A 31 -16.75 3.81 8.83
C SER A 31 -15.36 3.33 8.38
N GLN A 32 -14.54 4.24 7.82
CA GLN A 32 -13.16 3.94 7.41
C GLN A 32 -12.34 3.21 8.50
N SER A 33 -12.54 3.58 9.77
CA SER A 33 -11.80 2.96 10.88
C SER A 33 -12.17 1.50 11.14
N GLN A 34 -13.37 1.08 10.71
CA GLN A 34 -13.89 -0.27 10.86
C GLN A 34 -13.64 -1.15 9.62
N LEU A 35 -13.25 -0.55 8.50
CA LEU A 35 -12.95 -1.26 7.25
C LEU A 35 -11.47 -1.65 7.22
N ASP A 36 -11.16 -2.80 6.64
CA ASP A 36 -9.79 -3.29 6.43
C ASP A 36 -9.14 -2.64 5.20
N PHE A 37 -9.93 -2.12 4.29
CA PHE A 37 -9.54 -1.44 3.06
C PHE A 37 -9.71 0.07 3.13
N VAL A 38 -9.11 0.77 2.18
CA VAL A 38 -9.31 2.22 2.01
C VAL A 38 -10.68 2.46 1.41
N ASP A 39 -11.51 3.24 2.12
CA ASP A 39 -12.85 3.64 1.66
C ASP A 39 -12.74 4.77 0.63
N ILE A 40 -12.44 4.39 -0.60
CA ILE A 40 -12.14 5.31 -1.70
C ILE A 40 -13.33 6.17 -2.12
N GLU A 41 -13.06 7.38 -2.59
CA GLU A 41 -14.00 8.20 -3.34
C GLU A 41 -14.08 7.68 -4.78
N LEU A 42 -15.30 7.49 -5.29
CA LEU A 42 -15.50 6.85 -6.60
C LEU A 42 -15.43 7.83 -7.78
N THR A 43 -15.34 9.12 -7.51
CA THR A 43 -15.35 10.19 -8.53
C THR A 43 -14.04 10.96 -8.65
N ARG A 44 -13.12 10.79 -7.69
CA ARG A 44 -11.78 11.39 -7.71
C ARG A 44 -10.76 10.47 -7.04
N ASP A 45 -9.48 10.72 -7.31
CA ASP A 45 -8.40 9.98 -6.69
C ASP A 45 -8.16 10.43 -5.24
N VAL A 46 -7.78 9.46 -4.41
CA VAL A 46 -7.34 9.67 -3.03
C VAL A 46 -5.81 9.78 -3.05
N PRO A 47 -5.20 10.79 -2.38
CA PRO A 47 -3.76 11.02 -2.40
C PRO A 47 -2.99 10.00 -1.55
N LEU A 48 -3.04 8.75 -1.99
CA LEU A 48 -2.36 7.60 -1.42
C LEU A 48 -1.61 6.84 -2.52
N TYR A 49 -0.58 6.12 -2.12
CA TYR A 49 0.22 5.25 -2.97
C TYR A 49 0.18 3.82 -2.45
N LEU A 50 0.03 2.86 -3.34
CA LEU A 50 0.30 1.45 -3.04
C LEU A 50 1.82 1.28 -2.96
N ASP A 51 2.31 0.98 -1.76
CA ASP A 51 3.75 0.95 -1.47
C ASP A 51 4.27 -0.50 -1.38
N PRO A 52 5.08 -0.95 -2.34
CA PRO A 52 5.65 -2.30 -2.31
C PRO A 52 6.52 -2.55 -1.08
N TYR A 53 7.19 -1.51 -0.53
CA TYR A 53 7.97 -1.69 0.70
C TYR A 53 7.08 -1.89 1.92
N ALA A 54 5.91 -1.23 2.00
CA ALA A 54 4.93 -1.48 3.06
C ALA A 54 4.43 -2.93 3.06
N ILE A 55 4.24 -3.52 1.86
CA ILE A 55 3.88 -4.94 1.69
C ILE A 55 5.05 -5.84 2.14
N GLN A 56 6.28 -5.53 1.71
CA GLN A 56 7.49 -6.30 2.03
C GLN A 56 7.77 -6.41 3.54
N LEU A 57 7.35 -5.42 4.32
CA LEU A 57 7.52 -5.42 5.78
C LEU A 57 6.61 -6.42 6.51
N LYS A 58 5.70 -7.08 5.82
CA LYS A 58 4.74 -8.02 6.39
C LYS A 58 5.17 -9.46 6.14
N SER A 59 4.74 -10.36 7.03
CA SER A 59 5.08 -11.79 6.98
C SER A 59 3.80 -12.63 7.00
N ASP A 60 2.79 -12.21 6.23
CA ASP A 60 1.53 -12.92 6.06
C ASP A 60 1.41 -13.46 4.63
N ASP A 61 0.53 -14.47 4.44
CA ASP A 61 0.37 -15.19 3.19
C ASP A 61 0.02 -14.25 2.00
N TRP A 62 -0.82 -13.23 2.23
CA TRP A 62 -1.19 -12.29 1.17
C TRP A 62 0.00 -11.41 0.76
N SER A 63 0.74 -10.90 1.72
CA SER A 63 1.94 -10.08 1.47
C SER A 63 3.03 -10.89 0.78
N ASP A 64 3.24 -12.16 1.18
CA ASP A 64 4.20 -13.06 0.54
C ASP A 64 3.82 -13.35 -0.92
N LEU A 65 2.53 -13.59 -1.21
CA LEU A 65 2.04 -13.74 -2.58
C LEU A 65 2.26 -12.47 -3.40
N CYS A 66 1.96 -11.30 -2.85
CA CYS A 66 2.19 -10.01 -3.51
C CYS A 66 3.68 -9.81 -3.83
N MET A 67 4.56 -10.03 -2.86
CA MET A 67 6.01 -9.89 -3.08
C MET A 67 6.54 -10.91 -4.08
N GLY A 68 6.00 -12.13 -4.10
CA GLY A 68 6.31 -13.13 -5.12
C GLY A 68 5.98 -12.64 -6.54
N GLN A 69 4.81 -12.02 -6.72
CA GLN A 69 4.41 -11.44 -8.02
C GLN A 69 5.29 -10.26 -8.43
N ILE A 70 5.54 -9.32 -7.52
CA ILE A 70 6.39 -8.15 -7.78
C ILE A 70 7.79 -8.59 -8.19
N ARG A 71 8.41 -9.50 -7.43
CA ARG A 71 9.75 -10.03 -7.73
C ARG A 71 9.78 -10.78 -9.07
N SER A 72 8.77 -11.61 -9.36
CA SER A 72 8.66 -12.34 -10.61
C SER A 72 8.64 -11.39 -11.81
N PHE A 73 7.79 -10.35 -11.78
CA PHE A 73 7.69 -9.37 -12.86
C PHE A 73 9.00 -8.59 -13.02
N PHE A 74 9.52 -8.03 -11.93
CA PHE A 74 10.69 -7.18 -12.00
C PHE A 74 11.95 -7.95 -12.44
N THR A 75 12.12 -9.18 -11.96
CA THR A 75 13.19 -10.06 -12.39
C THR A 75 13.11 -10.34 -13.89
N GLU A 76 11.91 -10.58 -14.44
CA GLU A 76 11.75 -10.81 -15.88
C GLU A 76 12.12 -9.56 -16.69
N VAL A 77 11.72 -8.36 -16.25
CA VAL A 77 12.13 -7.11 -16.88
C VAL A 77 13.64 -6.95 -16.87
N LEU A 78 14.28 -7.13 -15.70
CA LEU A 78 15.73 -7.00 -15.56
C LEU A 78 16.49 -8.03 -16.41
N ASN A 79 16.01 -9.27 -16.48
CA ASN A 79 16.62 -10.31 -17.31
C ASN A 79 16.52 -9.99 -18.80
N ALA A 80 15.33 -9.56 -19.28
CA ALA A 80 15.16 -9.13 -20.68
C ALA A 80 16.14 -7.99 -21.04
N LEU A 81 16.36 -7.05 -20.11
CA LEU A 81 17.30 -5.95 -20.32
C LEU A 81 18.77 -6.43 -20.30
N ARG A 82 19.14 -7.35 -19.41
CA ARG A 82 20.51 -7.94 -19.37
C ARG A 82 20.85 -8.76 -20.62
N GLU A 83 19.86 -9.46 -21.17
CA GLU A 83 19.98 -10.22 -22.40
C GLU A 83 19.97 -9.34 -23.68
N GLY A 84 19.79 -8.02 -23.52
CA GLY A 84 19.66 -7.09 -24.66
C GLY A 84 18.34 -7.21 -25.41
N ASN A 85 17.35 -7.92 -24.86
CA ASN A 85 16.02 -8.09 -25.46
C ASN A 85 15.12 -6.89 -25.18
N ALA A 86 15.41 -5.77 -25.81
CA ALA A 86 14.65 -4.53 -25.66
C ALA A 86 13.18 -4.67 -26.07
N ALA A 87 12.87 -5.55 -27.02
CA ALA A 87 11.49 -5.82 -27.45
C ALA A 87 10.68 -6.46 -26.32
N ARG A 88 11.25 -7.47 -25.65
CA ARG A 88 10.62 -8.13 -24.49
C ARG A 88 10.43 -7.16 -23.34
N ALA A 89 11.45 -6.42 -22.96
CA ALA A 89 11.35 -5.42 -21.90
C ALA A 89 10.28 -4.35 -22.19
N THR A 90 10.24 -3.87 -23.45
CA THR A 90 9.20 -2.93 -23.89
C THR A 90 7.81 -3.56 -23.82
N HIS A 91 7.63 -4.80 -24.27
CA HIS A 91 6.37 -5.52 -24.17
C HIS A 91 5.89 -5.63 -22.72
N LEU A 92 6.76 -6.03 -21.80
CA LEU A 92 6.42 -6.15 -20.40
C LEU A 92 5.96 -4.80 -19.81
N LEU A 93 6.69 -3.75 -20.07
CA LEU A 93 6.44 -2.41 -19.52
C LEU A 93 5.28 -1.68 -20.20
N SER A 94 4.96 -1.99 -21.47
CA SER A 94 3.85 -1.35 -22.22
C SER A 94 2.47 -1.80 -21.75
N ASN A 95 2.38 -2.91 -21.03
CA ASN A 95 1.14 -3.41 -20.43
C ASN A 95 0.80 -2.77 -19.07
N LEU A 96 1.67 -1.91 -18.55
CA LEU A 96 1.36 -1.10 -17.38
C LEU A 96 0.40 0.03 -17.81
N HIS A 97 -0.72 0.15 -17.11
CA HIS A 97 -1.74 1.18 -17.35
C HIS A 97 -1.86 2.08 -16.12
N GLU A 98 -2.42 3.26 -16.28
CA GLU A 98 -2.86 4.06 -15.14
C GLU A 98 -4.02 3.33 -14.44
N PRO A 99 -3.85 2.89 -13.16
CA PRO A 99 -4.82 2.01 -12.50
C PRO A 99 -5.98 2.82 -11.91
N ASN A 100 -6.98 3.14 -12.73
CA ASN A 100 -8.15 3.91 -12.31
C ASN A 100 -9.08 3.13 -11.35
N GLU A 101 -8.94 1.83 -11.29
CA GLU A 101 -9.75 0.92 -10.49
C GLU A 101 -9.50 1.03 -8.98
N THR A 102 -8.33 1.52 -8.57
CA THR A 102 -7.99 1.74 -7.14
C THR A 102 -8.29 3.15 -6.66
N ARG A 103 -8.49 4.09 -7.56
CA ARG A 103 -8.71 5.51 -7.24
C ARG A 103 -7.62 6.12 -6.36
N PHE A 104 -6.37 5.75 -6.60
CA PHE A 104 -5.21 6.33 -5.92
C PHE A 104 -4.44 7.25 -6.86
N GLY A 105 -3.92 8.35 -6.33
CA GLY A 105 -3.12 9.31 -7.05
C GLY A 105 -3.36 10.74 -6.58
N VAL A 106 -2.62 11.68 -7.16
CA VAL A 106 -2.72 13.11 -6.85
C VAL A 106 -3.48 13.91 -7.90
N SER A 107 -4.10 13.25 -8.88
CA SER A 107 -4.82 13.92 -9.97
C SER A 107 -6.14 14.54 -9.49
N GLN A 108 -6.34 15.82 -9.79
CA GLN A 108 -7.58 16.53 -9.51
C GLN A 108 -8.54 16.46 -10.71
N GLY A 109 -9.11 15.30 -11.00
CA GLY A 109 -10.06 15.17 -12.11
C GLY A 109 -10.44 13.73 -12.41
N ARG A 110 -11.41 13.53 -13.31
CA ARG A 110 -11.75 12.17 -13.76
C ARG A 110 -10.52 11.52 -14.38
N PRO A 111 -10.07 10.39 -13.85
CA PRO A 111 -8.93 9.67 -14.40
C PRO A 111 -9.20 9.38 -15.89
N ARG A 112 -8.27 9.76 -16.74
CA ARG A 112 -8.29 9.42 -18.17
C ARG A 112 -7.25 8.35 -18.40
N GLY A 113 -7.55 7.11 -17.97
CA GLY A 113 -6.65 5.97 -18.10
C GLY A 113 -6.08 5.87 -19.52
N ARG A 114 -4.77 6.09 -19.64
CA ARG A 114 -4.00 5.78 -20.83
C ARG A 114 -2.98 4.71 -20.48
N ALA A 115 -2.92 3.68 -21.30
CA ALA A 115 -1.80 2.74 -21.26
C ALA A 115 -0.48 3.52 -21.30
N ILE A 116 0.56 3.02 -20.62
CA ILE A 116 1.92 3.49 -20.86
C ILE A 116 2.21 3.14 -22.32
N GLY A 117 2.08 4.12 -23.20
CA GLY A 117 2.33 3.92 -24.63
C GLY A 117 3.74 3.34 -24.83
N GLU A 118 3.94 2.61 -25.92
CA GLU A 118 5.21 1.97 -26.26
C GLU A 118 6.42 2.90 -26.10
N GLN A 119 6.25 4.19 -26.42
CA GLN A 119 7.28 5.20 -26.25
C GLN A 119 7.67 5.44 -24.77
N LYS A 120 6.69 5.48 -23.86
CA LYS A 120 6.95 5.64 -22.43
C LYS A 120 7.57 4.35 -21.84
N ALA A 121 7.13 3.18 -22.30
CA ALA A 121 7.71 1.90 -21.93
C ALA A 121 9.19 1.79 -22.36
N ARG A 122 9.51 2.20 -23.59
CA ARG A 122 10.91 2.27 -24.08
C ARG A 122 11.74 3.28 -23.28
N SER A 123 11.17 4.44 -22.94
CA SER A 123 11.85 5.43 -22.12
C SER A 123 12.17 4.87 -20.72
N LEU A 124 11.23 4.15 -20.12
CA LEU A 124 11.43 3.51 -18.82
C LEU A 124 12.50 2.40 -18.89
N ALA A 125 12.45 1.52 -19.91
CA ALA A 125 13.47 0.52 -20.15
C ALA A 125 14.86 1.15 -20.31
N ASN A 126 14.97 2.24 -21.10
CA ASN A 126 16.22 2.98 -21.25
C ASN A 126 16.71 3.61 -19.93
N SER A 127 15.77 4.12 -19.10
CA SER A 127 16.14 4.68 -17.80
C SER A 127 16.72 3.63 -16.86
N ILE A 128 16.18 2.40 -16.89
CA ILE A 128 16.71 1.27 -16.11
C ILE A 128 18.10 0.87 -16.63
N ILE A 129 18.24 0.61 -17.93
CA ILE A 129 19.51 0.18 -18.56
C ILE A 129 20.66 1.18 -18.32
N ASN A 130 20.35 2.47 -18.39
CA ASN A 130 21.35 3.53 -18.22
C ASN A 130 21.59 3.91 -16.75
N SER A 131 20.99 3.19 -15.80
CA SER A 131 21.22 3.44 -14.39
C SER A 131 22.43 2.69 -13.87
N ARG A 132 23.20 3.35 -12.99
CA ARG A 132 24.30 2.72 -12.28
C ARG A 132 23.83 1.52 -11.45
N ALA A 133 22.65 1.60 -10.86
CA ALA A 133 22.07 0.54 -10.05
C ALA A 133 21.80 -0.75 -10.86
N PHE A 134 21.40 -0.65 -12.13
CA PHE A 134 21.25 -1.81 -13.02
C PHE A 134 22.61 -2.38 -13.43
N GLU A 135 23.56 -1.51 -13.84
CA GLU A 135 24.90 -1.90 -14.25
C GLU A 135 25.62 -2.69 -13.14
N THR A 136 25.52 -2.24 -11.91
CA THR A 136 26.22 -2.82 -10.75
C THR A 136 25.44 -3.92 -10.04
N GLY A 137 24.17 -4.12 -10.39
CA GLY A 137 23.30 -5.12 -9.75
C GLY A 137 22.75 -4.72 -8.38
N VAL A 138 22.94 -3.46 -7.94
CA VAL A 138 22.35 -2.94 -6.69
C VAL A 138 20.82 -2.92 -6.76
N LEU A 139 20.26 -2.74 -7.94
CA LEU A 139 18.81 -2.74 -8.14
C LEU A 139 18.25 -4.16 -7.99
N ALA A 140 17.78 -4.48 -6.80
CA ALA A 140 17.24 -5.80 -6.49
C ALA A 140 15.70 -5.83 -6.38
N ASP A 141 15.07 -4.70 -6.01
CA ASP A 141 13.64 -4.61 -5.73
C ASP A 141 12.98 -3.40 -6.40
N VAL A 142 11.70 -3.53 -6.72
CA VAL A 142 10.87 -2.43 -7.27
C VAL A 142 10.82 -1.23 -6.32
N ALA A 143 10.75 -1.48 -5.01
CA ALA A 143 10.73 -0.40 -4.02
C ALA A 143 11.98 0.48 -4.07
N GLU A 144 13.13 -0.08 -4.47
CA GLU A 144 14.40 0.65 -4.60
C GLU A 144 14.52 1.42 -5.91
N ALA A 145 13.67 1.13 -6.89
CA ALA A 145 13.76 1.78 -8.19
C ALA A 145 13.53 3.30 -8.12
N GLU A 146 12.73 3.77 -7.16
CA GLU A 146 12.58 5.20 -6.87
C GLU A 146 13.91 5.83 -6.43
N LEU A 147 14.72 5.13 -5.64
CA LEU A 147 15.98 5.66 -5.14
C LEU A 147 17.00 5.87 -6.27
N PHE A 148 17.06 4.97 -7.23
CA PHE A 148 18.19 4.84 -8.13
C PHE A 148 17.89 5.11 -9.61
N ILE A 149 16.62 5.00 -10.04
CA ILE A 149 16.28 5.12 -11.46
C ILE A 149 15.75 6.52 -11.77
N LYS A 150 16.40 7.18 -12.72
CA LYS A 150 15.94 8.49 -13.19
C LYS A 150 14.55 8.38 -13.83
N TYR A 151 13.69 9.37 -13.58
CA TYR A 151 12.31 9.45 -14.07
C TYR A 151 11.35 8.39 -13.49
N ILE A 152 11.77 7.58 -12.53
CA ILE A 152 10.86 6.78 -11.70
C ILE A 152 10.59 7.58 -10.43
N GLY A 153 9.32 7.88 -10.20
CA GLY A 153 8.82 8.56 -9.00
C GLY A 153 7.73 7.76 -8.31
N PRO A 154 7.14 8.30 -7.23
CA PRO A 154 6.14 7.61 -6.43
C PRO A 154 4.93 7.10 -7.23
N ASP A 155 4.38 7.91 -8.13
CA ASP A 155 3.26 7.50 -8.99
C ASP A 155 3.63 6.29 -9.85
N THR A 156 4.81 6.31 -10.47
CA THR A 156 5.28 5.21 -11.32
C THR A 156 5.43 3.90 -10.54
N ILE A 157 5.94 3.95 -9.30
CA ILE A 157 6.09 2.77 -8.44
C ILE A 157 4.71 2.24 -8.00
N SER A 158 3.82 3.13 -7.58
CA SER A 158 2.45 2.77 -7.18
C SER A 158 1.67 2.15 -8.34
N ASP A 159 1.71 2.77 -9.52
CA ASP A 159 1.05 2.28 -10.73
C ASP A 159 1.59 0.91 -11.17
N LEU A 160 2.92 0.76 -11.19
CA LEU A 160 3.56 -0.51 -11.50
C LEU A 160 3.14 -1.60 -10.51
N THR A 161 3.19 -1.29 -9.21
CA THR A 161 2.79 -2.21 -8.14
C THR A 161 1.33 -2.63 -8.30
N THR A 162 0.42 -1.68 -8.52
CA THR A 162 -1.00 -1.96 -8.75
C THR A 162 -1.23 -2.86 -9.96
N ASN A 163 -0.58 -2.57 -11.08
CA ASN A 163 -0.70 -3.37 -12.31
C ASN A 163 -0.24 -4.82 -12.10
N VAL A 164 0.90 -5.01 -11.44
CA VAL A 164 1.45 -6.34 -11.19
C VAL A 164 0.60 -7.12 -10.19
N LEU A 165 -0.02 -6.44 -9.22
CA LEU A 165 -0.83 -7.03 -8.16
C LEU A 165 -2.34 -7.10 -8.47
N ARG A 166 -2.79 -6.83 -9.70
CA ARG A 166 -4.23 -6.84 -10.04
C ARG A 166 -4.95 -8.11 -9.61
N GLN A 167 -4.34 -9.28 -9.75
CA GLN A 167 -4.97 -10.54 -9.32
C GLN A 167 -5.14 -10.58 -7.80
N GLN A 168 -4.08 -10.26 -7.04
CA GLN A 168 -4.11 -10.29 -5.58
C GLN A 168 -5.08 -9.26 -4.99
N LEU A 169 -5.16 -8.09 -5.63
CA LEU A 169 -6.13 -7.05 -5.26
C LEU A 169 -7.56 -7.46 -5.63
N ALA A 170 -7.75 -8.15 -6.78
CA ALA A 170 -9.05 -8.67 -7.17
C ALA A 170 -9.53 -9.76 -6.22
N ASP A 171 -8.67 -10.72 -5.87
CA ASP A 171 -8.98 -11.79 -4.91
C ASP A 171 -9.33 -11.20 -3.54
N TYR A 172 -8.54 -10.23 -3.06
CA TYR A 172 -8.85 -9.49 -1.84
C TYR A 172 -10.20 -8.75 -1.94
N THR A 173 -10.47 -8.09 -3.07
CA THR A 173 -11.73 -7.37 -3.29
C THR A 173 -12.92 -8.31 -3.23
N VAL A 174 -12.83 -9.48 -3.86
CA VAL A 174 -13.90 -10.51 -3.82
C VAL A 174 -14.13 -10.96 -2.38
N GLN A 175 -13.07 -11.23 -1.62
CA GLN A 175 -13.18 -11.60 -0.19
C GLN A 175 -13.88 -10.51 0.64
N GLN A 176 -13.56 -9.24 0.40
CA GLN A 176 -14.25 -8.13 1.08
C GLN A 176 -15.72 -8.00 0.63
N CYS A 177 -16.02 -8.23 -0.65
CA CYS A 177 -17.38 -8.25 -1.14
C CYS A 177 -18.20 -9.37 -0.50
N GLU A 178 -17.64 -10.56 -0.36
CA GLU A 178 -18.28 -11.69 0.33
C GLU A 178 -18.49 -11.37 1.83
N LEU A 179 -17.50 -10.74 2.47
CA LEU A 179 -17.57 -10.35 3.89
C LEU A 179 -18.73 -9.39 4.18
N TYR A 180 -19.02 -8.47 3.25
CA TYR A 180 -20.02 -7.42 3.41
C TYR A 180 -21.28 -7.64 2.56
N ASP A 181 -21.46 -8.81 1.96
CA ASP A 181 -22.59 -9.16 1.10
C ASP A 181 -22.76 -8.19 -0.11
N ILE A 182 -21.66 -7.77 -0.72
CA ILE A 182 -21.63 -6.88 -1.89
C ILE A 182 -21.69 -7.69 -3.18
N GLY A 183 -22.63 -7.35 -4.07
CA GLY A 183 -22.73 -7.98 -5.39
C GLY A 183 -21.55 -7.64 -6.31
N THR A 184 -21.07 -8.64 -7.04
CA THR A 184 -20.00 -8.51 -8.03
C THR A 184 -20.52 -8.84 -9.44
N GLN A 185 -19.83 -8.35 -10.47
CA GLN A 185 -20.19 -8.58 -11.88
C GLN A 185 -18.96 -9.00 -12.69
N PRO A 186 -19.10 -9.87 -13.71
CA PRO A 186 -18.01 -10.21 -14.61
C PRO A 186 -17.47 -8.98 -15.34
N THR A 187 -16.16 -8.80 -15.32
CA THR A 187 -15.48 -7.69 -16.00
C THR A 187 -14.21 -8.15 -16.69
N ASN A 188 -13.96 -7.59 -17.88
CA ASN A 188 -12.73 -7.76 -18.64
C ASN A 188 -11.96 -6.42 -18.79
N SER A 189 -12.44 -5.35 -18.13
CA SER A 189 -11.95 -3.99 -18.36
C SER A 189 -10.77 -3.56 -17.48
N LEU A 190 -10.25 -4.46 -16.62
CA LEU A 190 -9.08 -4.17 -15.77
C LEU A 190 -7.75 -4.07 -16.52
N GLY A 191 -7.72 -4.53 -17.77
CA GLY A 191 -6.46 -4.74 -18.49
C GLY A 191 -5.81 -6.09 -18.16
N PRO A 192 -4.59 -6.34 -18.67
CA PRO A 192 -3.91 -7.62 -18.51
C PRO A 192 -3.43 -7.85 -17.07
N ILE A 193 -3.36 -9.12 -16.69
CA ILE A 193 -2.89 -9.59 -15.39
C ILE A 193 -1.54 -10.30 -15.57
N TRP A 194 -0.59 -10.00 -14.70
CA TRP A 194 0.70 -10.68 -14.69
C TRP A 194 0.58 -12.13 -14.22
N ASN A 195 1.06 -13.05 -15.02
CA ASN A 195 1.15 -14.46 -14.64
C ASN A 195 2.62 -14.85 -14.41
N ALA A 196 2.99 -15.08 -13.15
CA ALA A 196 4.35 -15.43 -12.76
C ALA A 196 4.83 -16.79 -13.31
N GLN A 197 3.92 -17.73 -13.63
CA GLN A 197 4.27 -19.05 -14.16
C GLN A 197 4.66 -18.97 -15.63
N THR A 198 3.85 -18.28 -16.43
CA THR A 198 4.12 -18.07 -17.86
C THR A 198 5.08 -16.91 -18.11
N ARG A 199 5.34 -16.11 -17.07
CA ARG A 199 6.13 -14.86 -17.09
C ARG A 199 5.63 -13.86 -18.13
N ASP A 200 4.33 -13.81 -18.34
CA ASP A 200 3.71 -12.91 -19.32
C ASP A 200 2.35 -12.41 -18.85
N TRP A 201 1.88 -11.39 -19.54
CA TRP A 201 0.57 -10.81 -19.32
C TRP A 201 -0.52 -11.66 -19.96
N GLN A 202 -1.65 -11.82 -19.27
CA GLN A 202 -2.80 -12.54 -19.78
C GLN A 202 -4.10 -11.78 -19.51
N SER A 203 -5.08 -11.94 -20.40
CA SER A 203 -6.42 -11.41 -20.20
C SER A 203 -7.25 -12.40 -19.38
N VAL A 204 -7.89 -11.92 -18.33
CA VAL A 204 -8.72 -12.73 -17.43
C VAL A 204 -10.04 -12.00 -17.17
N THR A 205 -11.14 -12.76 -17.13
CA THR A 205 -12.43 -12.25 -16.64
C THR A 205 -12.48 -12.39 -15.12
N LEU A 206 -12.76 -11.31 -14.42
CA LEU A 206 -12.90 -11.28 -12.97
C LEU A 206 -14.28 -10.81 -12.56
N ASN A 207 -14.78 -11.27 -11.41
CA ASN A 207 -16.02 -10.79 -10.81
C ASN A 207 -15.68 -9.70 -9.80
N LEU A 208 -16.07 -8.45 -10.08
CA LEU A 208 -15.74 -7.30 -9.24
C LEU A 208 -16.95 -6.39 -9.01
N PRO A 209 -16.96 -5.61 -7.93
CA PRO A 209 -17.90 -4.51 -7.78
C PRO A 209 -17.61 -3.43 -8.82
N THR A 210 -18.64 -2.75 -9.31
CA THR A 210 -18.52 -1.74 -10.36
C THR A 210 -19.23 -0.46 -9.98
N TYR A 211 -18.66 0.67 -10.37
CA TYR A 211 -19.31 1.97 -10.25
C TYR A 211 -19.25 2.68 -11.59
N ASP A 212 -20.41 3.11 -12.10
CA ASP A 212 -20.55 3.75 -13.43
C ASP A 212 -19.83 2.94 -14.55
N GLY A 213 -20.00 1.61 -14.50
CA GLY A 213 -19.41 0.67 -15.47
C GLY A 213 -17.90 0.44 -15.31
N THR A 214 -17.25 1.09 -14.34
CA THR A 214 -15.82 0.91 -14.05
C THR A 214 -15.66 -0.09 -12.89
N PRO A 215 -14.82 -1.14 -13.05
CA PRO A 215 -14.53 -2.05 -11.94
C PRO A 215 -13.75 -1.34 -10.84
N ILE A 216 -13.93 -1.81 -9.60
CA ILE A 216 -13.28 -1.30 -8.42
C ILE A 216 -12.37 -2.38 -7.86
N LEU A 217 -11.13 -2.00 -7.51
CA LEU A 217 -10.20 -2.79 -6.73
C LEU A 217 -10.03 -2.16 -5.34
N LEU A 218 -10.38 -2.91 -4.31
CA LEU A 218 -10.14 -2.52 -2.92
C LEU A 218 -8.69 -2.80 -2.55
N VAL A 219 -8.12 -1.92 -1.76
CA VAL A 219 -6.72 -1.99 -1.36
C VAL A 219 -6.62 -2.04 0.17
N PRO A 220 -5.92 -3.04 0.74
CA PRO A 220 -5.74 -3.13 2.19
C PRO A 220 -5.05 -1.89 2.76
N LYS A 221 -5.54 -1.38 3.89
CA LYS A 221 -4.95 -0.21 4.59
C LYS A 221 -3.47 -0.36 4.89
N LEU A 222 -3.01 -1.57 5.15
CA LEU A 222 -1.61 -1.86 5.52
C LEU A 222 -0.61 -1.63 4.38
N SER A 223 -1.08 -1.68 3.12
CA SER A 223 -0.24 -1.60 1.93
C SER A 223 -0.09 -0.18 1.37
N VAL A 224 -0.75 0.81 1.97
CA VAL A 224 -0.76 2.19 1.44
C VAL A 224 0.02 3.16 2.31
N ARG A 225 0.52 4.23 1.67
CA ARG A 225 1.25 5.34 2.29
C ARG A 225 0.84 6.67 1.64
N HIS A 226 1.04 7.79 2.36
CA HIS A 226 0.97 9.15 1.81
C HIS A 226 2.14 9.46 0.88
N HIS A 227 3.30 8.95 1.22
CA HIS A 227 4.52 9.00 0.45
C HIS A 227 5.12 7.61 0.49
N LEU A 228 5.77 7.19 -0.57
CA LEU A 228 6.50 5.92 -0.54
C LEU A 228 7.47 5.91 0.63
N ALA A 229 7.62 4.76 1.27
CA ALA A 229 8.54 4.60 2.39
C ALA A 229 9.99 4.89 1.97
N LEU A 230 10.39 4.45 0.78
CA LEU A 230 11.69 4.76 0.21
C LEU A 230 11.60 5.96 -0.73
N ASN A 231 12.36 7.03 -0.42
CA ASN A 231 12.38 8.28 -1.17
C ASN A 231 13.81 8.75 -1.40
N SER A 232 14.18 8.96 -2.66
CA SER A 232 15.56 9.31 -3.06
C SER A 232 16.02 10.65 -2.50
N GLN A 233 15.14 11.66 -2.45
CA GLN A 233 15.49 12.97 -1.93
C GLN A 233 15.70 12.94 -0.41
N GLU A 234 14.90 12.17 0.31
CA GLU A 234 15.03 11.94 1.75
C GLU A 234 16.34 11.19 2.05
N PHE A 235 16.57 10.07 1.34
CA PHE A 235 17.79 9.28 1.49
C PHE A 235 19.06 10.11 1.24
N TYR A 236 19.06 10.88 0.14
CA TYR A 236 20.15 11.80 -0.16
C TYR A 236 20.38 12.82 0.96
N THR A 237 19.32 13.53 1.35
CA THR A 237 19.44 14.69 2.25
C THR A 237 19.74 14.30 3.70
N HIS A 238 19.14 13.21 4.19
CA HIS A 238 19.19 12.85 5.60
C HIS A 238 20.11 11.67 5.92
N HIS A 239 20.56 10.92 4.91
CA HIS A 239 21.42 9.77 5.12
C HIS A 239 22.76 9.92 4.38
N MET A 240 22.78 10.04 3.06
CA MET A 240 24.03 10.18 2.29
C MET A 240 24.81 11.42 2.68
N LEU A 241 24.19 12.61 2.67
CA LEU A 241 24.90 13.86 3.01
C LEU A 241 25.38 13.90 4.47
N GLU A 242 24.61 13.32 5.41
CA GLU A 242 25.05 13.28 6.82
C GLU A 242 26.20 12.29 7.02
N TYR A 243 26.18 11.15 6.33
CA TYR A 243 27.30 10.21 6.34
C TYR A 243 28.57 10.85 5.79
N LEU A 244 28.51 11.41 4.59
CA LEU A 244 29.65 12.08 3.95
C LEU A 244 30.15 13.27 4.76
N LYS A 245 29.26 14.03 5.39
CA LYS A 245 29.67 15.13 6.30
C LYS A 245 30.49 14.62 7.47
N ALA A 246 30.12 13.49 8.07
CA ALA A 246 30.89 12.87 9.15
C ALA A 246 32.24 12.35 8.66
N GLU A 247 32.27 11.73 7.49
CA GLU A 247 33.48 11.23 6.85
C GLU A 247 34.45 12.36 6.51
N TYR A 248 34.01 13.45 5.86
CA TYR A 248 34.83 14.63 5.60
C TYR A 248 35.33 15.31 6.87
N HIS A 249 34.52 15.33 7.92
CA HIS A 249 34.94 15.88 9.20
C HIS A 249 36.07 15.05 9.84
N GLN A 250 35.95 13.72 9.78
CA GLN A 250 36.96 12.80 10.30
C GLN A 250 38.25 12.82 9.47
N ALA A 251 38.15 12.89 8.15
CA ALA A 251 39.31 12.95 7.24
C ALA A 251 40.08 14.28 7.34
N GLY A 252 39.42 15.35 7.80
CA GLY A 252 40.01 16.70 7.80
C GLY A 252 40.03 17.33 6.40
N GLY A 253 40.67 18.46 6.28
CA GLY A 253 40.89 19.11 4.98
C GLY A 253 40.04 20.35 4.71
N ALA A 254 39.87 20.73 3.44
CA ALA A 254 39.36 22.05 3.03
C ALA A 254 37.90 22.31 3.42
N LEU A 255 37.11 21.27 3.65
CA LEU A 255 35.68 21.41 4.04
C LEU A 255 35.49 21.64 5.55
N VAL A 256 36.52 21.36 6.36
CA VAL A 256 36.44 21.51 7.81
C VAL A 256 36.56 22.98 8.16
N LYS A 257 35.57 23.53 8.82
CA LYS A 257 35.50 24.89 9.35
C LYS A 257 35.69 24.85 10.86
N SER A 258 36.15 25.95 11.45
CA SER A 258 36.34 26.06 12.90
C SER A 258 35.45 27.16 13.48
N TYR A 259 34.85 26.88 14.60
CA TYR A 259 34.21 27.91 15.45
C TYR A 259 35.28 28.73 16.22
N LYS A 260 34.86 29.82 16.80
CA LYS A 260 35.72 30.69 17.63
C LYS A 260 36.28 29.99 18.88
N ASP A 261 35.61 28.97 19.36
CA ASP A 261 35.99 28.15 20.51
C ASP A 261 36.96 26.99 20.14
N GLY A 262 37.30 26.87 18.86
CA GLY A 262 38.22 25.84 18.37
C GLY A 262 37.53 24.52 17.98
N THR A 263 36.21 24.37 18.20
CA THR A 263 35.45 23.21 17.69
C THR A 263 35.38 23.23 16.16
N THR A 264 35.43 22.07 15.54
CA THR A 264 35.42 21.94 14.07
C THR A 264 34.10 21.33 13.58
N TYR A 265 33.70 21.69 12.37
CA TYR A 265 32.50 21.20 11.73
C TYR A 265 32.59 21.22 10.20
N VAL A 266 31.77 20.43 9.55
CA VAL A 266 31.51 20.47 8.09
C VAL A 266 30.05 20.83 7.88
N THR A 267 29.75 21.72 6.93
CA THR A 267 28.37 22.09 6.62
C THR A 267 27.77 21.14 5.57
N LYS A 268 26.48 20.90 5.64
CA LYS A 268 25.76 20.11 4.63
C LYS A 268 25.84 20.75 3.24
N GLU A 269 25.75 22.07 3.16
CA GLU A 269 25.88 22.83 1.91
C GLU A 269 27.22 22.57 1.22
N SER A 270 28.34 22.60 1.96
CA SER A 270 29.67 22.35 1.36
C SER A 270 29.83 20.91 0.84
N VAL A 271 29.18 19.94 1.48
CA VAL A 271 29.15 18.56 0.99
C VAL A 271 28.23 18.46 -0.26
N LYS A 272 27.07 19.13 -0.24
CA LYS A 272 26.12 19.18 -1.36
C LYS A 272 26.72 19.81 -2.62
N ASP A 273 27.59 20.82 -2.47
CA ASP A 273 28.30 21.45 -3.60
C ASP A 273 29.24 20.48 -4.32
N ILE A 274 29.83 19.52 -3.58
CA ILE A 274 30.69 18.49 -4.14
C ILE A 274 29.92 17.28 -4.64
N HIS A 275 28.85 16.92 -3.92
CA HIS A 275 27.98 15.77 -4.19
C HIS A 275 26.54 16.24 -4.46
N PRO A 276 26.24 16.81 -5.63
CA PRO A 276 24.88 17.21 -5.98
C PRO A 276 23.95 16.00 -6.08
N PHE A 277 22.64 16.23 -5.96
CA PHE A 277 21.66 15.16 -6.05
C PHE A 277 21.61 14.53 -7.47
N ILE A 278 22.17 13.34 -7.60
CA ILE A 278 22.17 12.54 -8.82
C ILE A 278 21.87 11.08 -8.45
N LYS A 279 20.81 10.49 -8.99
CA LYS A 279 20.40 9.11 -8.64
C LYS A 279 21.49 8.06 -8.92
N ASN A 280 22.32 8.24 -9.96
CA ASN A 280 23.45 7.35 -10.22
C ASN A 280 24.54 7.43 -9.13
N ASP A 281 24.73 8.61 -8.54
CA ASP A 281 25.68 8.78 -7.43
C ASP A 281 25.15 8.17 -6.14
N LEU A 282 23.81 8.18 -5.93
CA LEU A 282 23.18 7.43 -4.84
C LEU A 282 23.46 5.93 -4.97
N ALA A 283 23.31 5.38 -6.19
CA ALA A 283 23.59 3.97 -6.44
C ALA A 283 25.06 3.62 -6.18
N GLN A 284 25.99 4.48 -6.61
CA GLN A 284 27.43 4.29 -6.30
C GLN A 284 27.68 4.39 -4.80
N PHE A 285 27.11 5.38 -4.14
CA PHE A 285 27.25 5.55 -2.69
C PHE A 285 26.78 4.31 -1.91
N VAL A 286 25.65 3.71 -2.32
CA VAL A 286 25.14 2.48 -1.68
C VAL A 286 26.04 1.27 -1.94
N LEU A 287 26.71 1.20 -3.09
CA LEU A 287 27.73 0.16 -3.31
C LEU A 287 28.90 0.26 -2.33
N ASP A 288 29.32 1.49 -2.08
CA ASP A 288 30.47 1.76 -1.21
C ASP A 288 30.06 1.69 0.27
N HIS A 289 28.79 2.00 0.60
CA HIS A 289 28.25 2.10 1.96
C HIS A 289 26.85 1.44 2.07
N PRO A 290 26.73 0.11 1.86
CA PRO A 290 25.43 -0.59 1.87
C PRO A 290 24.72 -0.51 3.23
N GLU A 291 25.46 -0.38 4.32
CA GLU A 291 24.95 -0.25 5.69
C GLU A 291 24.06 0.99 5.86
N VAL A 292 24.31 2.07 5.10
CA VAL A 292 23.52 3.31 5.18
C VAL A 292 22.13 3.11 4.59
N LEU A 293 22.02 2.38 3.48
CA LEU A 293 20.72 2.03 2.89
C LEU A 293 19.96 1.08 3.82
N GLU A 294 20.63 0.10 4.39
CA GLU A 294 20.00 -0.85 5.30
C GLU A 294 19.49 -0.15 6.57
N PHE A 295 20.29 0.77 7.13
CA PHE A 295 19.85 1.61 8.25
C PHE A 295 18.61 2.43 7.89
N TYR A 296 18.57 3.07 6.71
CA TYR A 296 17.43 3.83 6.22
C TYR A 296 16.18 2.95 6.09
N LYS A 297 16.32 1.77 5.47
CA LYS A 297 15.22 0.80 5.36
C LYS A 297 14.67 0.39 6.72
N ASN A 298 15.53 0.12 7.68
CA ASN A 298 15.13 -0.24 9.04
C ASN A 298 14.36 0.89 9.73
N LEU A 299 14.79 2.14 9.57
CA LEU A 299 14.06 3.31 10.09
C LEU A 299 12.66 3.39 9.46
N LYS A 300 12.57 3.26 8.13
CA LYS A 300 11.29 3.29 7.42
C LYS A 300 10.37 2.12 7.78
N GLY A 301 10.94 0.96 8.04
CA GLY A 301 10.20 -0.19 8.55
C GLY A 301 9.60 0.04 9.95
N ALA A 302 10.27 0.84 10.78
CA ALA A 302 9.81 1.17 12.13
C ALA A 302 8.67 2.21 12.17
N GLU A 303 8.46 3.01 11.11
CA GLU A 303 7.40 4.03 11.04
C GLU A 303 5.98 3.45 11.15
N GLY A 304 5.81 2.19 10.79
CA GLY A 304 4.50 1.52 10.83
C GLY A 304 3.53 1.98 9.72
N PRO A 305 2.33 1.42 9.66
CA PRO A 305 1.27 1.81 8.73
C PRO A 305 0.59 3.12 9.14
N LEU A 306 -0.19 3.70 8.23
CA LEU A 306 -1.03 4.87 8.52
C LEU A 306 -2.03 4.55 9.65
N SER A 307 -2.24 5.50 10.54
CA SER A 307 -3.21 5.39 11.64
C SER A 307 -4.65 5.62 11.17
N ASN A 308 -5.63 5.29 12.00
CA ASN A 308 -7.04 5.64 11.74
C ASN A 308 -7.25 7.15 11.63
N GLU A 309 -6.47 7.95 12.36
CA GLU A 309 -6.48 9.43 12.27
C GLU A 309 -5.96 9.90 10.91
N ASP A 310 -4.87 9.29 10.39
CA ASP A 310 -4.35 9.61 9.08
C ASP A 310 -5.36 9.30 7.99
N PHE A 311 -6.02 8.14 8.04
CA PHE A 311 -7.08 7.78 7.10
C PHE A 311 -8.28 8.74 7.20
N ALA A 312 -8.71 9.12 8.40
CA ALA A 312 -9.79 10.08 8.56
C ALA A 312 -9.45 11.43 7.92
N ARG A 313 -8.21 11.89 8.09
CA ARG A 313 -7.74 13.15 7.51
C ARG A 313 -7.68 13.11 5.99
N VAL A 314 -7.17 12.03 5.42
CA VAL A 314 -6.91 11.91 3.97
C VAL A 314 -8.13 11.47 3.19
N VAL A 315 -8.81 10.45 3.69
CA VAL A 315 -9.96 9.84 3.03
C VAL A 315 -11.23 10.62 3.36
N ALA A 316 -11.49 10.89 4.65
CA ALA A 316 -12.72 11.53 5.09
C ALA A 316 -12.63 13.06 5.21
N GLN A 317 -11.43 13.64 5.05
CA GLN A 317 -11.16 15.07 5.24
C GLN A 317 -11.74 15.61 6.57
N SER A 318 -11.71 14.78 7.60
CA SER A 318 -12.30 15.01 8.92
C SER A 318 -11.30 14.75 10.03
N ASN A 319 -11.59 15.30 11.20
CA ASN A 319 -10.86 14.96 12.41
C ASN A 319 -11.48 13.70 13.02
N PHE A 320 -10.63 12.75 13.40
CA PHE A 320 -11.03 11.52 14.05
C PHE A 320 -10.71 11.61 15.54
N ASP A 321 -11.74 11.46 16.39
CA ASP A 321 -11.59 11.33 17.84
C ASP A 321 -11.90 9.88 18.23
N GLU A 322 -10.85 9.12 18.53
CA GLU A 322 -10.93 7.70 18.87
C GLU A 322 -11.87 7.46 20.08
N ARG A 323 -11.85 8.34 21.08
CA ARG A 323 -12.68 8.18 22.28
C ARG A 323 -14.15 8.40 22.01
N VAL A 324 -14.46 9.41 21.20
CA VAL A 324 -15.84 9.68 20.74
C VAL A 324 -16.33 8.51 19.91
N PHE A 325 -15.51 8.05 18.98
CA PHE A 325 -15.84 6.91 18.12
C PHE A 325 -16.07 5.63 18.93
N ALA A 326 -15.20 5.30 19.88
CA ALA A 326 -15.36 4.16 20.76
C ALA A 326 -16.67 4.21 21.58
N ARG A 327 -17.07 5.39 22.08
CA ARG A 327 -18.36 5.56 22.75
C ARG A 327 -19.53 5.27 21.84
N THR A 328 -19.51 5.77 20.60
CA THR A 328 -20.53 5.46 19.60
C THR A 328 -20.65 3.97 19.35
N LEU A 329 -19.53 3.24 19.26
CA LEU A 329 -19.55 1.79 19.10
C LEU A 329 -20.16 1.06 20.31
N ILE A 330 -19.87 1.54 21.54
CA ILE A 330 -20.48 1.00 22.77
C ILE A 330 -21.99 1.25 22.76
N GLU A 331 -22.45 2.45 22.39
CA GLU A 331 -23.86 2.78 22.27
C GLU A 331 -24.58 1.89 21.26
N LEU A 332 -24.00 1.72 20.07
CA LEU A 332 -24.53 0.83 19.02
C LEU A 332 -24.63 -0.63 19.49
N LEU A 333 -23.61 -1.12 20.19
CA LEU A 333 -23.59 -2.48 20.72
C LEU A 333 -24.65 -2.66 21.84
N THR A 334 -24.76 -1.67 22.74
CA THR A 334 -25.73 -1.69 23.85
C THR A 334 -27.18 -1.62 23.37
N ALA A 335 -27.42 -0.84 22.29
CA ALA A 335 -28.75 -0.69 21.70
C ALA A 335 -29.15 -1.85 20.78
N MET A 336 -28.24 -2.83 20.55
CA MET A 336 -28.50 -3.95 19.66
C MET A 336 -29.61 -4.86 20.24
N PRO A 337 -30.70 -5.12 19.49
CA PRO A 337 -31.75 -6.01 19.93
C PRO A 337 -31.24 -7.45 20.02
N LEU A 338 -31.77 -8.19 20.98
CA LEU A 338 -31.46 -9.62 21.15
C LEU A 338 -32.30 -10.47 20.16
N GLY A 339 -31.71 -11.57 19.68
CA GLY A 339 -32.41 -12.56 18.86
C GLY A 339 -31.82 -12.75 17.47
N HIS A 340 -32.31 -13.76 16.77
CA HIS A 340 -31.79 -14.18 15.47
C HIS A 340 -31.89 -13.11 14.37
N GLU A 341 -32.90 -12.24 14.42
CA GLU A 341 -33.08 -11.18 13.45
C GLU A 341 -31.95 -10.12 13.48
N ALA A 342 -31.30 -9.98 14.64
CA ALA A 342 -30.18 -9.06 14.80
C ALA A 342 -28.80 -9.72 14.58
N ALA A 343 -28.74 -11.04 14.35
CA ALA A 343 -27.47 -11.79 14.33
C ALA A 343 -26.48 -11.25 13.28
N THR A 344 -26.92 -11.02 12.04
CA THR A 344 -26.06 -10.47 10.98
C THR A 344 -25.55 -9.06 11.32
N ARG A 345 -26.44 -8.20 11.87
CA ARG A 345 -26.07 -6.85 12.28
C ARG A 345 -25.07 -6.87 13.44
N TYR A 346 -25.28 -7.76 14.42
CA TYR A 346 -24.35 -7.96 15.53
C TYR A 346 -22.99 -8.43 15.03
N HIS A 347 -22.97 -9.42 14.14
CA HIS A 347 -21.76 -9.95 13.54
C HIS A 347 -20.96 -8.84 12.80
N ASN A 348 -21.61 -8.06 11.94
CA ASN A 348 -20.98 -6.97 11.21
C ASN A 348 -20.46 -5.86 12.13
N LEU A 349 -21.20 -5.53 13.20
CA LEU A 349 -20.75 -4.57 14.20
C LEU A 349 -19.53 -5.10 14.98
N THR A 350 -19.55 -6.37 15.38
CA THR A 350 -18.41 -7.02 16.09
C THR A 350 -17.18 -7.08 15.21
N LEU A 351 -17.34 -7.44 13.93
CA LEU A 351 -16.26 -7.40 12.95
C LEU A 351 -15.64 -6.00 12.85
N GLY A 352 -16.47 -4.96 12.71
CA GLY A 352 -16.01 -3.57 12.65
C GLY A 352 -15.32 -3.11 13.95
N ILE A 353 -15.82 -3.53 15.10
CA ILE A 353 -15.18 -3.25 16.41
C ILE A 353 -13.81 -3.91 16.49
N CYS A 354 -13.69 -5.18 16.12
CA CYS A 354 -12.42 -5.89 16.12
C CYS A 354 -11.42 -5.27 15.12
N SER A 355 -11.88 -4.92 13.91
CA SER A 355 -11.06 -4.23 12.92
C SER A 355 -10.54 -2.88 13.42
N PHE A 356 -11.39 -2.12 14.14
CA PHE A 356 -10.99 -0.85 14.74
C PHE A 356 -9.97 -1.02 15.87
N LEU A 357 -10.24 -1.95 16.81
CA LEU A 357 -9.43 -2.12 18.02
C LEU A 357 -8.06 -2.73 17.73
N PHE A 358 -8.00 -3.64 16.78
CA PHE A 358 -6.79 -4.45 16.55
C PHE A 358 -5.94 -3.99 15.37
N TYR A 359 -6.42 -3.03 14.58
CA TYR A 359 -5.62 -2.41 13.54
C TYR A 359 -4.42 -1.65 14.16
N PRO A 360 -3.21 -1.78 13.62
CA PRO A 360 -2.79 -2.53 12.44
C PRO A 360 -2.25 -3.94 12.74
N GLY A 361 -2.42 -4.45 13.93
CA GLY A 361 -1.88 -5.77 14.33
C GLY A 361 -2.62 -6.95 13.70
N LEU A 362 -3.90 -6.78 13.43
CA LEU A 362 -4.74 -7.77 12.75
C LEU A 362 -5.38 -7.16 11.50
N SER A 363 -5.42 -7.92 10.41
CA SER A 363 -5.96 -7.49 9.12
C SER A 363 -6.56 -8.66 8.33
N CYS A 364 -7.03 -8.39 7.11
CA CYS A 364 -7.59 -9.38 6.20
C CYS A 364 -8.65 -10.27 6.88
N PRO A 365 -9.73 -9.67 7.43
CA PRO A 365 -10.77 -10.43 8.11
C PRO A 365 -11.51 -11.36 7.14
N LEU A 366 -11.82 -12.56 7.62
CA LEU A 366 -12.65 -13.56 6.94
C LEU A 366 -13.80 -13.95 7.83
N LYS A 367 -15.00 -14.07 7.24
CA LYS A 367 -16.21 -14.52 7.90
C LYS A 367 -16.40 -16.02 7.67
N GLU A 368 -16.92 -16.73 8.69
CA GLU A 368 -17.23 -18.15 8.60
C GLU A 368 -16.07 -19.02 8.07
N ALA A 369 -14.85 -18.71 8.50
CA ALA A 369 -13.68 -19.42 8.03
C ALA A 369 -13.74 -20.91 8.39
N GLU A 370 -13.64 -21.77 7.40
CA GLU A 370 -13.62 -23.22 7.59
C GLU A 370 -12.26 -23.68 8.14
N ILE A 371 -12.30 -24.47 9.21
CA ILE A 371 -11.12 -25.10 9.80
C ILE A 371 -11.31 -26.62 9.86
N HIS A 372 -10.21 -27.35 10.04
CA HIS A 372 -10.19 -28.80 10.12
C HIS A 372 -10.91 -29.48 8.94
N GLN A 373 -10.62 -29.06 7.72
CA GLN A 373 -11.22 -29.60 6.47
C GLN A 373 -12.75 -29.44 6.41
N GLY A 374 -13.25 -28.26 6.84
CA GLY A 374 -14.68 -27.94 6.83
C GLY A 374 -15.49 -28.53 7.99
N ARG A 375 -14.84 -29.18 8.97
CA ARG A 375 -15.55 -29.79 10.13
C ARG A 375 -15.98 -28.78 11.19
N LYS A 376 -15.37 -27.60 11.20
CA LYS A 376 -15.70 -26.50 12.10
C LYS A 376 -15.61 -25.18 11.33
N ARG A 377 -16.45 -24.23 11.73
CA ARG A 377 -16.43 -22.86 11.26
C ARG A 377 -16.09 -21.93 12.41
N ILE A 378 -15.38 -20.86 12.09
CA ILE A 378 -15.03 -19.77 12.99
C ILE A 378 -15.71 -18.54 12.47
N ASP A 379 -16.43 -17.84 13.34
CA ASP A 379 -17.26 -16.69 12.95
C ASP A 379 -16.45 -15.56 12.32
N ILE A 380 -15.31 -15.23 12.92
CA ILE A 380 -14.41 -14.19 12.42
C ILE A 380 -12.96 -14.66 12.58
N LYS A 381 -12.19 -14.62 11.51
CA LYS A 381 -10.76 -14.88 11.48
C LYS A 381 -10.02 -13.67 10.98
N PHE A 382 -8.94 -13.27 11.66
CA PHE A 382 -8.00 -12.24 11.19
C PHE A 382 -6.64 -12.85 10.91
N THR A 383 -5.95 -12.30 9.94
CA THR A 383 -4.53 -12.55 9.72
C THR A 383 -3.72 -11.71 10.71
N ASN A 384 -2.75 -12.33 11.37
CA ASN A 384 -1.83 -11.61 12.26
C ASN A 384 -0.73 -10.94 11.44
N THR A 385 -0.80 -9.63 11.33
CA THR A 385 0.13 -8.78 10.58
C THR A 385 0.99 -7.89 11.49
N ALA A 386 1.01 -8.20 12.79
CA ALA A 386 1.72 -7.41 13.77
C ALA A 386 3.24 -7.49 13.60
N THR A 387 3.89 -6.33 13.70
CA THR A 387 5.36 -6.20 13.69
C THR A 387 5.93 -5.92 15.09
N ARG A 388 5.06 -5.75 16.09
CA ARG A 388 5.42 -5.49 17.49
C ARG A 388 4.23 -5.73 18.41
N GLY A 389 4.48 -5.81 19.71
CA GLY A 389 3.47 -5.94 20.77
C GLY A 389 2.88 -7.34 20.88
N PHE A 390 1.72 -7.43 21.56
CA PHE A 390 1.11 -8.69 21.98
C PHE A 390 0.92 -9.71 20.84
N PHE A 391 0.34 -9.30 19.72
CA PHE A 391 0.10 -10.20 18.58
C PHE A 391 1.40 -10.67 17.92
N PHE A 392 2.43 -9.81 17.87
CA PHE A 392 3.75 -10.18 17.39
C PHE A 392 4.41 -11.22 18.30
N GLU A 393 4.31 -11.05 19.61
CA GLU A 393 4.82 -12.03 20.59
C GLU A 393 4.10 -13.36 20.46
N MET A 394 2.78 -13.35 20.27
CA MET A 394 2.00 -14.58 20.02
C MET A 394 2.46 -15.31 18.75
N MET A 395 2.74 -14.60 17.66
CA MET A 395 3.19 -15.18 16.41
C MET A 395 4.57 -15.84 16.56
N ASN A 396 5.46 -15.22 17.33
CA ASN A 396 6.83 -15.70 17.54
C ASN A 396 6.98 -16.64 18.74
N SER A 397 5.93 -16.85 19.50
CA SER A 397 5.95 -17.78 20.65
C SER A 397 6.05 -19.23 20.18
N PRO A 398 6.99 -20.02 20.70
CA PRO A 398 7.09 -21.45 20.40
C PRO A 398 5.80 -22.24 20.69
N ALA A 399 5.02 -21.77 21.67
CA ALA A 399 3.79 -22.43 22.12
C ALA A 399 2.56 -22.06 21.28
N ALA A 400 2.49 -20.83 20.77
CA ALA A 400 1.30 -20.33 20.09
C ALA A 400 1.43 -20.33 18.56
N ARG A 401 2.53 -19.78 17.99
CA ARG A 401 2.76 -19.61 16.55
C ARG A 401 1.51 -19.10 15.81
N ALA A 402 0.85 -18.09 16.40
CA ALA A 402 -0.48 -17.65 15.96
C ALA A 402 -0.37 -16.73 14.73
N ASN A 403 -0.30 -17.33 13.55
CA ASN A 403 -0.38 -16.59 12.27
C ASN A 403 -1.80 -16.08 11.98
N SER A 404 -2.81 -16.61 12.70
CA SER A 404 -4.20 -16.18 12.61
C SER A 404 -4.79 -16.06 14.00
N VAL A 405 -5.72 -15.11 14.17
CA VAL A 405 -6.47 -14.89 15.42
C VAL A 405 -7.95 -15.06 15.10
N PHE A 406 -8.65 -15.77 15.99
CA PHE A 406 -10.04 -16.17 15.83
C PHE A 406 -10.92 -15.55 16.90
#